data_b0826f5f71272e17dddf7e79d90013a9
#
_entry.id   b0826f5f71272e17dddf7e79d90013a9
#
_cell.length_a   1.000
_cell.length_b   1.000
_cell.length_c   1.000
_cell.angle_alpha   90.00
_cell.angle_beta   90.00
_cell.angle_gamma   90.00
#
_symmetry.space_group_name_H-M   'P 1'
#
loop_
_entity.id
_entity.type
_entity.pdbx_description
1 polymer ?
#
loop_
_entity_poly.entity_id
_entity_poly.type
_entity_poly.pdbx_seq_one_letter_code
_entity_poly.pdbx_strand_id
1 'polypeptide(L)'
;MSEERKYRKNRTQLADRIKEGSVPTQASRDRYGFSTEEINELRAMRGHPPINAFARTRKVQEKKISETRDIKTTEGATNVLEDLKEVEDGKWTKNTLVGYGSRIRATAKLLNIEDRLDKLKNHETMIKLLDERTDGMKNSTRKGYFGVLSALAGVIPGWKEMLGEEAVQAYAKMARNESDILEKQRDEQKELGKVVPWEQLKNDDVVRIDPDRKLIYALYTMIPPVRSGDYRKVAIINEGQEKPKKTNFYNIDTGVMTWVVYKTKEHYGDTEIQFPKRLMKVIKDLVGSRPEGQQGWMFATPDGNPVHEKTLERRIGEVFGVSGTELRRSYITHILGEEFKKSREWLNKRKALARQMLHSPDIQEEYIRLGLPKLIGQED
;
A
#
# COMPACT_ATOMS: atom_id res chain seq x y z
N MET A 1 33.75 -18.03 10.94
CA MET A 1 32.76 -19.13 11.08
C MET A 1 32.68 -19.85 9.75
N SER A 2 32.90 -21.18 9.72
CA SER A 2 32.85 -21.94 8.46
C SER A 2 31.41 -21.88 7.87
N GLU A 3 31.28 -21.96 6.54
CA GLU A 3 29.98 -21.94 5.85
C GLU A 3 29.03 -23.03 6.36
N GLU A 4 29.57 -24.19 6.68
CA GLU A 4 28.84 -25.32 7.25
C GLU A 4 28.20 -24.98 8.61
N ARG A 5 28.89 -24.24 9.47
CA ARG A 5 28.40 -23.80 10.78
C ARG A 5 27.28 -22.78 10.64
N LYS A 6 27.38 -21.93 9.61
CA LYS A 6 26.34 -20.94 9.24
C LYS A 6 25.09 -21.64 8.66
N TYR A 7 25.30 -22.65 7.81
CA TYR A 7 24.21 -23.46 7.26
C TYR A 7 23.42 -24.18 8.36
N ARG A 8 24.10 -24.89 9.29
CA ARG A 8 23.48 -25.59 10.42
C ARG A 8 22.67 -24.64 11.30
N LYS A 9 23.23 -23.48 11.63
CA LYS A 9 22.52 -22.44 12.42
C LYS A 9 21.23 -21.98 11.73
N ASN A 10 21.30 -21.68 10.44
CA ASN A 10 20.15 -21.20 9.69
C ASN A 10 19.09 -22.29 9.50
N ARG A 11 19.48 -23.55 9.31
CA ARG A 11 18.55 -24.70 9.24
C ARG A 11 17.79 -24.88 10.56
N THR A 12 18.48 -24.78 11.72
CA THR A 12 17.85 -24.83 13.04
C THR A 12 16.85 -23.70 13.25
N GLN A 13 17.21 -22.47 12.92
CA GLN A 13 16.30 -21.31 13.01
C GLN A 13 15.08 -21.45 12.11
N LEU A 14 15.23 -22.05 10.93
CA LEU A 14 14.10 -22.32 10.05
C LEU A 14 13.19 -23.42 10.64
N ALA A 15 13.76 -24.49 11.22
CA ALA A 15 13.01 -25.53 11.89
C ALA A 15 12.15 -24.96 13.06
N ASP A 16 12.71 -24.07 13.87
CA ASP A 16 11.98 -23.44 14.97
C ASP A 16 10.82 -22.56 14.46
N ARG A 17 11.04 -21.80 13.39
CA ARG A 17 9.97 -21.02 12.75
C ARG A 17 8.88 -21.90 12.14
N ILE A 18 9.21 -23.08 11.63
CA ILE A 18 8.24 -24.07 11.14
C ILE A 18 7.39 -24.61 12.29
N LYS A 19 7.99 -24.93 13.43
CA LYS A 19 7.27 -25.31 14.64
C LYS A 19 6.30 -24.23 15.11
N GLU A 20 6.66 -22.94 14.93
CA GLU A 20 5.80 -21.79 15.24
C GLU A 20 4.74 -21.49 14.16
N GLY A 21 4.53 -22.39 13.22
CA GLY A 21 3.46 -22.31 12.23
C GLY A 21 3.87 -21.72 10.87
N SER A 22 5.12 -21.28 10.68
CA SER A 22 5.58 -20.77 9.39
C SER A 22 5.59 -21.88 8.32
N VAL A 23 5.28 -21.48 7.08
CA VAL A 23 5.40 -22.36 5.91
C VAL A 23 6.59 -21.88 5.08
N PRO A 24 7.68 -22.66 4.98
CA PRO A 24 8.86 -22.25 4.21
C PRO A 24 8.56 -22.21 2.71
N THR A 25 9.19 -21.27 2.00
CA THR A 25 9.12 -21.21 0.54
C THR A 25 9.83 -22.42 -0.09
N GLN A 26 9.48 -22.76 -1.35
CA GLN A 26 10.16 -23.87 -2.05
C GLN A 26 11.68 -23.69 -2.06
N ALA A 27 12.15 -22.50 -2.41
CA ALA A 27 13.58 -22.16 -2.41
C ALA A 27 14.26 -22.36 -1.03
N SER A 28 13.54 -22.11 0.07
CA SER A 28 14.04 -22.36 1.43
C SER A 28 14.08 -23.85 1.77
N ARG A 29 13.11 -24.63 1.29
CA ARG A 29 13.08 -26.09 1.46
C ARG A 29 14.26 -26.73 0.76
N ASP A 30 14.47 -26.39 -0.52
CA ASP A 30 15.53 -26.91 -1.36
C ASP A 30 16.91 -26.54 -0.79
N ARG A 31 17.07 -25.28 -0.32
CA ARG A 31 18.33 -24.79 0.24
C ARG A 31 18.73 -25.46 1.54
N TYR A 32 17.77 -25.80 2.39
CA TYR A 32 18.03 -26.36 3.74
C TYR A 32 17.62 -27.83 3.86
N GLY A 33 17.21 -28.46 2.76
CA GLY A 33 16.93 -29.90 2.69
C GLY A 33 15.76 -30.33 3.56
N PHE A 34 14.66 -29.55 3.63
CA PHE A 34 13.45 -29.96 4.34
C PHE A 34 12.48 -30.66 3.40
N SER A 35 12.15 -31.92 3.70
CA SER A 35 11.05 -32.62 3.04
C SER A 35 9.67 -32.12 3.52
N THR A 36 8.64 -32.40 2.75
CA THR A 36 7.26 -32.07 3.14
C THR A 36 6.83 -32.79 4.41
N GLU A 37 7.26 -34.04 4.58
CA GLU A 37 7.02 -34.87 5.75
C GLU A 37 7.68 -34.26 6.98
N GLU A 38 8.96 -33.91 6.90
CA GLU A 38 9.71 -33.28 8.00
C GLU A 38 9.09 -31.94 8.43
N ILE A 39 8.60 -31.15 7.48
CA ILE A 39 7.87 -29.91 7.79
C ILE A 39 6.56 -30.19 8.52
N ASN A 40 5.82 -31.20 8.09
CA ASN A 40 4.55 -31.55 8.72
C ASN A 40 4.74 -32.10 10.13
N GLU A 41 5.79 -32.89 10.38
CA GLU A 41 6.16 -33.34 11.71
C GLU A 41 6.52 -32.18 12.64
N LEU A 42 7.35 -31.27 12.19
CA LEU A 42 7.73 -30.07 12.96
C LEU A 42 6.51 -29.21 13.31
N ARG A 43 5.55 -29.07 12.39
CA ARG A 43 4.29 -28.34 12.61
C ARG A 43 3.37 -29.05 13.59
N ALA A 44 3.26 -30.38 13.47
CA ALA A 44 2.44 -31.19 14.35
C ALA A 44 2.89 -31.11 15.83
N MET A 45 4.17 -30.92 16.09
CA MET A 45 4.72 -30.75 17.45
C MET A 45 4.08 -29.60 18.24
N ARG A 46 3.49 -28.61 17.56
CA ARG A 46 2.76 -27.47 18.17
C ARG A 46 1.30 -27.34 17.72
N GLY A 47 0.73 -28.44 17.23
CA GLY A 47 -0.69 -28.48 16.84
C GLY A 47 -1.03 -27.74 15.55
N HIS A 48 -0.05 -27.36 14.71
CA HIS A 48 -0.32 -26.74 13.44
C HIS A 48 -0.70 -27.76 12.37
N PRO A 49 -1.70 -27.46 11.51
CA PRO A 49 -2.13 -28.40 10.47
C PRO A 49 -1.02 -28.62 9.43
N PRO A 50 -0.95 -29.82 8.81
CA PRO A 50 0.04 -30.14 7.80
C PRO A 50 -0.11 -29.24 6.56
N ILE A 51 1.00 -28.89 5.89
CA ILE A 51 0.96 -28.00 4.71
C ILE A 51 0.18 -28.61 3.53
N ASN A 52 0.09 -29.92 3.43
CA ASN A 52 -0.73 -30.59 2.42
C ASN A 52 -2.25 -30.40 2.62
N ALA A 53 -2.71 -30.08 3.84
CA ALA A 53 -4.10 -29.72 4.06
C ALA A 53 -4.47 -28.40 3.36
N PHE A 54 -3.54 -27.44 3.34
CA PHE A 54 -3.72 -26.19 2.57
C PHE A 54 -3.60 -26.42 1.07
N ALA A 55 -2.73 -27.33 0.61
CA ALA A 55 -2.62 -27.69 -0.80
C ALA A 55 -3.85 -28.45 -1.31
N ARG A 56 -4.46 -29.32 -0.47
CA ARG A 56 -5.73 -29.96 -0.79
C ARG A 56 -6.89 -28.98 -0.85
N THR A 57 -6.97 -28.02 0.08
CA THR A 57 -7.98 -26.96 0.05
C THR A 57 -7.79 -26.07 -1.18
N ARG A 58 -6.55 -25.77 -1.56
CA ARG A 58 -6.22 -25.01 -2.75
C ARG A 58 -6.47 -25.81 -4.05
N LYS A 59 -6.10 -27.10 -4.10
CA LYS A 59 -6.43 -28.00 -5.23
C LYS A 59 -7.93 -28.28 -5.34
N VAL A 60 -8.66 -28.40 -4.24
CA VAL A 60 -10.12 -28.53 -4.24
C VAL A 60 -10.79 -27.22 -4.67
N GLN A 61 -10.25 -26.07 -4.29
CA GLN A 61 -10.67 -24.78 -4.82
C GLN A 61 -10.24 -24.59 -6.29
N GLU A 62 -9.02 -24.99 -6.65
CA GLU A 62 -8.56 -24.96 -8.06
C GLU A 62 -9.29 -26.01 -8.92
N LYS A 63 -9.67 -27.16 -8.38
CA LYS A 63 -10.49 -28.16 -9.10
C LYS A 63 -11.96 -27.74 -9.19
N LYS A 64 -12.54 -27.12 -8.14
CA LYS A 64 -13.83 -26.44 -8.25
C LYS A 64 -13.79 -25.24 -9.19
N ILE A 65 -12.66 -24.51 -9.24
CA ILE A 65 -12.42 -23.40 -10.19
C ILE A 65 -12.19 -23.95 -11.61
N SER A 66 -11.58 -25.12 -11.79
CA SER A 66 -11.38 -25.72 -13.12
C SER A 66 -12.63 -26.44 -13.64
N GLU A 67 -13.43 -27.04 -12.78
CA GLU A 67 -14.74 -27.60 -13.15
C GLU A 67 -15.79 -26.51 -13.47
N THR A 68 -15.57 -25.26 -12.95
CA THR A 68 -16.32 -24.06 -13.38
C THR A 68 -15.67 -23.31 -14.55
N ARG A 69 -14.51 -23.74 -15.06
CA ARG A 69 -13.83 -23.11 -16.21
C ARG A 69 -14.37 -23.50 -17.58
N ASP A 70 -15.27 -24.48 -17.66
CA ASP A 70 -16.02 -24.75 -18.88
C ASP A 70 -17.30 -23.91 -19.04
N ILE A 71 -17.56 -22.99 -18.10
CA ILE A 71 -18.59 -21.97 -18.28
C ILE A 71 -17.96 -20.85 -19.09
N LYS A 72 -18.37 -20.72 -20.35
CA LYS A 72 -18.00 -19.65 -21.26
C LYS A 72 -17.96 -18.31 -20.55
N THR A 73 -16.81 -17.63 -20.66
CA THR A 73 -16.61 -16.26 -20.19
C THR A 73 -17.77 -15.38 -20.62
N THR A 74 -18.47 -14.87 -19.68
CA THR A 74 -19.79 -14.31 -19.88
C THR A 74 -19.70 -12.80 -20.02
N GLU A 75 -20.55 -12.33 -20.88
CA GLU A 75 -20.64 -10.97 -21.38
C GLU A 75 -20.75 -9.89 -20.28
N GLY A 76 -21.32 -10.21 -19.10
CA GLY A 76 -21.61 -9.21 -18.07
C GLY A 76 -20.39 -8.54 -17.42
N ALA A 77 -19.59 -9.28 -16.65
CA ALA A 77 -18.45 -8.69 -15.91
C ALA A 77 -17.28 -8.32 -16.82
N THR A 78 -17.17 -8.97 -17.98
CA THR A 78 -16.14 -8.67 -18.99
C THR A 78 -16.47 -7.35 -19.68
N ASN A 79 -17.73 -7.10 -20.04
CA ASN A 79 -18.17 -5.84 -20.64
C ASN A 79 -17.95 -4.65 -19.72
N VAL A 80 -18.27 -4.78 -18.42
CA VAL A 80 -17.99 -3.74 -17.43
C VAL A 80 -16.50 -3.37 -17.36
N LEU A 81 -15.61 -4.34 -17.59
CA LEU A 81 -14.16 -4.08 -17.60
C LEU A 81 -13.71 -3.39 -18.88
N GLU A 82 -14.35 -3.65 -20.01
CA GLU A 82 -14.11 -2.96 -21.26
C GLU A 82 -14.65 -1.54 -21.18
N ASP A 83 -15.86 -1.36 -20.70
CA ASP A 83 -16.46 -0.05 -20.43
C ASP A 83 -15.56 0.81 -19.52
N LEU A 84 -14.98 0.22 -18.46
CA LEU A 84 -14.06 0.93 -17.56
C LEU A 84 -12.72 1.33 -18.23
N LYS A 85 -12.30 0.64 -19.30
CA LYS A 85 -11.12 1.04 -20.07
C LYS A 85 -11.40 2.21 -21.00
N GLU A 86 -12.64 2.36 -21.44
CA GLU A 86 -13.09 3.39 -22.37
C GLU A 86 -13.49 4.70 -21.65
N VAL A 87 -13.53 4.72 -20.30
CA VAL A 87 -13.83 5.95 -19.53
C VAL A 87 -12.67 6.92 -19.65
N GLU A 88 -12.82 7.94 -20.48
CA GLU A 88 -11.85 9.01 -20.72
C GLU A 88 -12.29 10.37 -20.12
N ASP A 89 -13.24 10.39 -19.20
CA ASP A 89 -13.83 11.63 -18.67
C ASP A 89 -12.87 12.53 -17.86
N GLY A 90 -11.64 12.07 -17.64
CA GLY A 90 -10.62 12.76 -16.85
C GLY A 90 -10.92 12.86 -15.34
N LYS A 91 -12.15 12.56 -14.92
CA LYS A 91 -12.59 12.59 -13.52
C LYS A 91 -11.99 11.48 -12.69
N TRP A 92 -11.71 10.33 -13.30
CA TRP A 92 -11.24 9.14 -12.62
C TRP A 92 -9.82 8.76 -13.06
N THR A 93 -8.93 8.50 -12.10
CA THR A 93 -7.60 8.02 -12.45
C THR A 93 -7.65 6.58 -12.96
N LYS A 94 -6.75 6.23 -13.88
CA LYS A 94 -6.60 4.85 -14.39
C LYS A 94 -6.49 3.81 -13.26
N ASN A 95 -5.79 4.13 -12.17
CA ASN A 95 -5.68 3.25 -11.01
C ASN A 95 -7.01 3.05 -10.28
N THR A 96 -7.84 4.08 -10.21
CA THR A 96 -9.20 4.00 -9.64
C THR A 96 -10.07 3.08 -10.48
N LEU A 97 -10.07 3.23 -11.80
CA LEU A 97 -10.83 2.40 -12.73
C LEU A 97 -10.39 0.92 -12.68
N VAL A 98 -9.08 0.66 -12.67
CA VAL A 98 -8.53 -0.70 -12.47
C VAL A 98 -8.96 -1.28 -11.12
N GLY A 99 -8.99 -0.45 -10.08
CA GLY A 99 -9.47 -0.82 -8.75
C GLY A 99 -10.94 -1.21 -8.75
N TYR A 100 -11.80 -0.45 -9.44
CA TYR A 100 -13.22 -0.78 -9.60
C TYR A 100 -13.40 -2.08 -10.38
N GLY A 101 -12.69 -2.26 -11.51
CA GLY A 101 -12.73 -3.47 -12.29
C GLY A 101 -12.32 -4.73 -11.51
N SER A 102 -11.33 -4.61 -10.65
CA SER A 102 -10.91 -5.72 -9.79
C SER A 102 -11.97 -6.04 -8.73
N ARG A 103 -12.59 -5.02 -8.14
CA ARG A 103 -13.61 -5.18 -7.10
C ARG A 103 -14.92 -5.71 -7.65
N ILE A 104 -15.41 -5.23 -8.80
CA ILE A 104 -16.64 -5.76 -9.39
C ILE A 104 -16.50 -7.23 -9.76
N ARG A 105 -15.35 -7.64 -10.32
CA ARG A 105 -15.07 -9.06 -10.56
C ARG A 105 -15.09 -9.89 -9.28
N ALA A 106 -14.47 -9.39 -8.22
CA ALA A 106 -14.45 -10.07 -6.93
C ALA A 106 -15.86 -10.16 -6.32
N THR A 107 -16.67 -9.09 -6.44
CA THR A 107 -18.07 -9.05 -5.98
C THR A 107 -18.92 -10.05 -6.78
N ALA A 108 -18.84 -10.02 -8.11
CA ALA A 108 -19.58 -10.91 -8.98
C ALA A 108 -19.25 -12.39 -8.70
N LYS A 109 -17.95 -12.69 -8.55
CA LYS A 109 -17.49 -14.02 -8.18
C LYS A 109 -17.97 -14.45 -6.80
N LEU A 110 -17.92 -13.54 -5.82
CA LEU A 110 -18.39 -13.81 -4.46
C LEU A 110 -19.90 -14.12 -4.45
N LEU A 111 -20.67 -13.46 -5.31
CA LEU A 111 -22.13 -13.65 -5.45
C LEU A 111 -22.51 -14.78 -6.43
N ASN A 112 -21.57 -15.35 -7.18
CA ASN A 112 -21.79 -16.30 -8.29
C ASN A 112 -22.73 -15.73 -9.38
N ILE A 113 -22.43 -14.50 -9.81
CA ILE A 113 -23.21 -13.77 -10.81
C ILE A 113 -22.31 -13.14 -11.90
N GLU A 114 -21.14 -13.73 -12.14
CA GLU A 114 -20.18 -13.19 -13.11
C GLU A 114 -20.83 -12.91 -14.47
N ASP A 115 -21.84 -13.70 -14.82
CA ASP A 115 -22.56 -13.71 -16.08
C ASP A 115 -23.88 -12.97 -16.06
N ARG A 116 -24.32 -12.60 -14.87
CA ARG A 116 -25.67 -12.13 -14.62
C ARG A 116 -25.64 -10.93 -13.65
N LEU A 117 -24.90 -9.88 -14.01
CA LEU A 117 -24.82 -8.64 -13.20
C LEU A 117 -26.18 -7.95 -13.08
N ASP A 118 -27.12 -8.24 -13.99
CA ASP A 118 -28.51 -7.81 -13.89
C ASP A 118 -29.20 -8.27 -12.59
N LYS A 119 -28.75 -9.38 -12.00
CA LYS A 119 -29.23 -9.85 -10.68
C LYS A 119 -28.96 -8.87 -9.55
N LEU A 120 -27.99 -7.98 -9.67
CA LEU A 120 -27.71 -6.93 -8.70
C LEU A 120 -28.89 -5.96 -8.54
N LYS A 121 -29.83 -5.92 -9.50
CA LYS A 121 -31.08 -5.16 -9.37
C LYS A 121 -31.92 -5.65 -8.19
N ASN A 122 -31.90 -6.95 -7.88
CA ASN A 122 -32.53 -7.50 -6.68
C ASN A 122 -31.65 -7.23 -5.45
N HIS A 123 -31.53 -5.95 -5.10
CA HIS A 123 -30.58 -5.47 -4.12
C HIS A 123 -30.79 -6.06 -2.73
N GLU A 124 -32.02 -6.32 -2.31
CA GLU A 124 -32.30 -6.90 -0.98
C GLU A 124 -31.67 -8.29 -0.84
N THR A 125 -31.88 -9.16 -1.83
CA THR A 125 -31.29 -10.50 -1.84
C THR A 125 -29.77 -10.43 -1.98
N MET A 126 -29.26 -9.55 -2.84
CA MET A 126 -27.82 -9.45 -3.09
C MET A 126 -27.06 -8.83 -1.90
N ILE A 127 -27.65 -7.85 -1.22
CA ILE A 127 -27.10 -7.28 0.02
C ILE A 127 -27.01 -8.36 1.10
N LYS A 128 -28.09 -9.11 1.30
CA LYS A 128 -28.09 -10.19 2.29
C LYS A 128 -27.03 -11.24 1.99
N LEU A 129 -26.95 -11.71 0.74
CA LEU A 129 -25.93 -12.67 0.32
C LEU A 129 -24.50 -12.09 0.47
N LEU A 130 -24.29 -10.84 0.12
CA LEU A 130 -22.99 -10.19 0.23
C LEU A 130 -22.58 -10.04 1.69
N ASP A 131 -23.54 -9.68 2.56
CA ASP A 131 -23.33 -9.57 3.99
C ASP A 131 -22.92 -10.93 4.61
N GLU A 132 -23.67 -11.99 4.32
CA GLU A 132 -23.37 -13.34 4.75
C GLU A 132 -22.00 -13.84 4.26
N ARG A 133 -21.66 -13.58 2.99
CA ARG A 133 -20.41 -14.05 2.37
C ARG A 133 -19.18 -13.23 2.74
N THR A 134 -19.39 -12.05 3.27
CA THR A 134 -18.31 -11.16 3.77
C THR A 134 -18.23 -11.16 5.29
N ASP A 135 -19.04 -11.95 5.97
CA ASP A 135 -18.96 -12.08 7.42
C ASP A 135 -17.55 -12.50 7.85
N GLY A 136 -17.04 -11.91 8.93
CA GLY A 136 -15.67 -12.09 9.40
C GLY A 136 -14.59 -11.37 8.56
N MET A 137 -14.93 -10.73 7.44
CA MET A 137 -13.98 -9.89 6.71
C MET A 137 -13.81 -8.52 7.39
N LYS A 138 -12.66 -7.86 7.12
CA LYS A 138 -12.42 -6.48 7.58
C LYS A 138 -13.48 -5.53 7.01
N ASN A 139 -14.02 -4.63 7.82
CA ASN A 139 -15.02 -3.63 7.39
C ASN A 139 -14.54 -2.79 6.19
N SER A 140 -13.23 -2.49 6.08
CA SER A 140 -12.67 -1.83 4.90
C SER A 140 -12.82 -2.64 3.61
N THR A 141 -12.78 -3.96 3.71
CA THR A 141 -13.00 -4.88 2.58
C THR A 141 -14.48 -4.93 2.23
N ARG A 142 -15.36 -5.08 3.23
CA ARG A 142 -16.83 -5.08 3.08
C ARG A 142 -17.31 -3.78 2.44
N LYS A 143 -16.86 -2.62 2.96
CA LYS A 143 -17.10 -1.31 2.34
C LYS A 143 -16.72 -1.29 0.85
N GLY A 144 -15.60 -1.92 0.48
CA GLY A 144 -15.14 -1.98 -0.89
C GLY A 144 -16.09 -2.76 -1.81
N TYR A 145 -16.71 -3.83 -1.34
CA TYR A 145 -17.68 -4.61 -2.09
C TYR A 145 -18.99 -3.84 -2.34
N PHE A 146 -19.57 -3.26 -1.30
CA PHE A 146 -20.78 -2.45 -1.45
C PHE A 146 -20.52 -1.16 -2.23
N GLY A 147 -19.40 -0.48 -1.92
CA GLY A 147 -19.06 0.80 -2.49
C GLY A 147 -18.82 0.77 -4.01
N VAL A 148 -18.26 -0.32 -4.56
CA VAL A 148 -18.05 -0.42 -6.00
C VAL A 148 -19.38 -0.47 -6.76
N LEU A 149 -20.40 -1.15 -6.21
CA LEU A 149 -21.70 -1.28 -6.86
C LEU A 149 -22.40 0.08 -7.03
N SER A 150 -22.31 0.94 -6.03
CA SER A 150 -22.87 2.30 -6.13
C SER A 150 -21.94 3.24 -6.92
N ALA A 151 -20.63 3.12 -6.80
CA ALA A 151 -19.68 4.01 -7.49
C ALA A 151 -19.75 3.88 -9.01
N LEU A 152 -19.96 2.65 -9.51
CA LEU A 152 -20.06 2.39 -10.95
C LEU A 152 -21.25 3.14 -11.60
N ALA A 153 -22.28 3.48 -10.84
CA ALA A 153 -23.40 4.28 -11.33
C ALA A 153 -22.99 5.72 -11.77
N GLY A 154 -21.86 6.21 -11.23
CA GLY A 154 -21.30 7.51 -11.64
C GLY A 154 -20.13 7.40 -12.63
N VAL A 155 -19.77 6.17 -13.05
CA VAL A 155 -18.60 5.91 -13.90
C VAL A 155 -19.00 5.29 -15.24
N ILE A 156 -19.92 4.32 -15.23
CA ILE A 156 -20.32 3.57 -16.43
C ILE A 156 -21.71 4.04 -16.88
N PRO A 157 -21.84 4.58 -18.08
CA PRO A 157 -23.13 4.86 -18.68
C PRO A 157 -24.02 3.59 -18.69
N GLY A 158 -25.31 3.74 -18.36
CA GLY A 158 -26.24 2.61 -18.31
C GLY A 158 -26.19 1.74 -17.05
N TRP A 159 -25.17 1.88 -16.19
CA TRP A 159 -25.09 1.10 -14.93
C TRP A 159 -26.23 1.42 -13.97
N LYS A 160 -26.57 2.71 -13.85
CA LYS A 160 -27.69 3.19 -13.03
C LYS A 160 -29.02 2.71 -13.56
N GLU A 161 -29.19 2.72 -14.87
CA GLU A 161 -30.39 2.24 -15.57
C GLU A 161 -30.54 0.73 -15.39
N MET A 162 -29.46 -0.01 -15.49
CA MET A 162 -29.45 -1.47 -15.29
C MET A 162 -29.85 -1.86 -13.87
N LEU A 163 -29.30 -1.19 -12.87
CA LEU A 163 -29.58 -1.51 -11.45
C LEU A 163 -30.90 -0.92 -10.96
N GLY A 164 -31.27 0.27 -11.42
CA GLY A 164 -32.31 1.13 -10.85
C GLY A 164 -31.78 2.00 -9.71
N GLU A 165 -32.39 3.16 -9.53
CA GLU A 165 -32.02 4.16 -8.51
C GLU A 165 -32.02 3.58 -7.09
N GLU A 166 -33.06 2.81 -6.76
CA GLU A 166 -33.26 2.22 -5.44
C GLU A 166 -32.11 1.27 -5.07
N ALA A 167 -31.69 0.40 -5.99
CA ALA A 167 -30.56 -0.50 -5.77
C ALA A 167 -29.25 0.26 -5.56
N VAL A 168 -28.98 1.29 -6.37
CA VAL A 168 -27.78 2.14 -6.23
C VAL A 168 -27.76 2.80 -4.86
N GLN A 169 -28.88 3.36 -4.40
CA GLN A 169 -28.99 3.99 -3.09
C GLN A 169 -28.84 2.98 -1.94
N ALA A 170 -29.41 1.78 -2.09
CA ALA A 170 -29.26 0.72 -1.09
C ALA A 170 -27.79 0.29 -0.92
N TYR A 171 -27.06 0.06 -2.01
CA TYR A 171 -25.62 -0.25 -1.96
C TYR A 171 -24.80 0.91 -1.39
N ALA A 172 -25.14 2.15 -1.75
CA ALA A 172 -24.47 3.33 -1.18
C ALA A 172 -24.70 3.46 0.33
N LYS A 173 -25.92 3.13 0.81
CA LYS A 173 -26.26 3.11 2.24
C LYS A 173 -25.42 2.07 2.98
N MET A 174 -25.29 0.85 2.44
CA MET A 174 -24.46 -0.19 3.05
C MET A 174 -22.98 0.22 3.10
N ALA A 175 -22.45 0.80 2.03
CA ALA A 175 -21.08 1.31 2.01
C ALA A 175 -20.85 2.44 3.04
N ARG A 176 -21.84 3.28 3.30
CA ARG A 176 -21.80 4.30 4.36
C ARG A 176 -21.83 3.67 5.75
N ASN A 177 -22.71 2.72 6.00
CA ASN A 177 -22.75 2.00 7.27
C ASN A 177 -21.39 1.37 7.63
N GLU A 178 -20.74 0.71 6.66
CA GLU A 178 -19.39 0.17 6.86
C GLU A 178 -18.34 1.27 7.11
N SER A 179 -18.53 2.47 6.53
CA SER A 179 -17.67 3.63 6.80
C SER A 179 -17.83 4.13 8.23
N ASP A 180 -19.07 4.22 8.71
CA ASP A 180 -19.39 4.68 10.07
C ASP A 180 -18.83 3.70 11.12
N ILE A 181 -18.91 2.39 10.85
CA ILE A 181 -18.30 1.38 11.70
C ILE A 181 -16.76 1.55 11.71
N LEU A 182 -16.15 1.76 10.55
CA LEU A 182 -14.71 2.00 10.45
C LEU A 182 -14.28 3.27 11.17
N GLU A 183 -15.09 4.31 11.13
CA GLU A 183 -14.82 5.57 11.83
C GLU A 183 -14.89 5.35 13.34
N LYS A 184 -15.93 4.69 13.86
CA LYS A 184 -16.02 4.31 15.26
C LYS A 184 -14.84 3.43 15.72
N GLN A 185 -14.50 2.39 14.94
CA GLN A 185 -13.33 1.56 15.22
C GLN A 185 -12.02 2.34 15.21
N ARG A 186 -11.89 3.34 14.33
CA ARG A 186 -10.73 4.24 14.33
C ARG A 186 -10.71 5.12 15.57
N ASP A 187 -11.86 5.60 16.03
CA ASP A 187 -11.95 6.40 17.24
C ASP A 187 -11.59 5.57 18.49
N GLU A 188 -12.06 4.35 18.58
CA GLU A 188 -11.67 3.39 19.62
C GLU A 188 -10.17 3.01 19.51
N GLN A 189 -9.63 2.84 18.29
CA GLN A 189 -8.21 2.57 18.06
C GLN A 189 -7.32 3.82 18.22
N LYS A 190 -7.87 5.03 18.22
CA LYS A 190 -7.12 6.27 18.53
C LYS A 190 -6.49 6.20 19.92
N GLU A 191 -7.14 5.56 20.86
CA GLU A 191 -6.58 5.32 22.21
C GLU A 191 -5.44 4.29 22.18
N LEU A 192 -5.36 3.42 21.17
CA LEU A 192 -4.41 2.30 21.06
C LEU A 192 -3.33 2.48 19.98
N GLY A 193 -3.48 3.45 19.10
CA GLY A 193 -2.59 3.64 17.94
C GLY A 193 -1.17 4.02 18.36
N LYS A 194 -0.19 3.12 18.25
CA LYS A 194 1.22 3.39 18.55
C LYS A 194 1.82 4.32 17.48
N VAL A 195 1.82 5.63 17.76
CA VAL A 195 2.74 6.51 17.04
C VAL A 195 4.12 6.29 17.64
N VAL A 196 5.02 5.71 16.86
CA VAL A 196 6.42 5.56 17.28
C VAL A 196 7.03 6.96 17.32
N PRO A 197 7.63 7.40 18.43
CA PRO A 197 8.30 8.69 18.50
C PRO A 197 9.33 8.85 17.37
N TRP A 198 9.33 10.03 16.73
CA TRP A 198 10.18 10.30 15.56
C TRP A 198 11.67 10.04 15.85
N GLU A 199 12.14 10.41 17.02
CA GLU A 199 13.55 10.20 17.42
C GLU A 199 13.92 8.71 17.54
N GLN A 200 12.97 7.83 17.90
CA GLN A 200 13.21 6.38 17.94
C GLN A 200 13.31 5.75 16.54
N LEU A 201 12.79 6.42 15.51
CA LEU A 201 12.88 5.98 14.13
C LEU A 201 14.22 6.35 13.48
N LYS A 202 14.98 7.25 14.07
CA LYS A 202 16.32 7.64 13.63
C LYS A 202 17.34 6.67 14.19
N ASN A 203 17.59 5.58 13.48
CA ASN A 203 18.60 4.60 13.84
C ASN A 203 19.74 4.60 12.80
N ASP A 204 20.85 5.22 13.16
CA ASP A 204 22.01 5.34 12.27
C ASP A 204 22.72 4.00 11.99
N ASP A 205 22.51 2.96 12.81
CA ASP A 205 23.16 1.66 12.64
C ASP A 205 22.63 0.85 11.44
N VAL A 206 21.37 1.07 11.06
CA VAL A 206 20.75 0.41 9.89
C VAL A 206 21.35 0.89 8.57
N VAL A 207 22.00 2.05 8.58
CA VAL A 207 22.49 2.79 7.41
C VAL A 207 23.83 2.29 6.89
N ARG A 208 24.57 1.47 7.69
CA ARG A 208 25.96 1.13 7.40
C ARG A 208 26.15 0.01 6.37
N ILE A 209 25.11 -0.71 5.96
CA ILE A 209 25.25 -2.00 5.28
C ILE A 209 24.83 -1.98 3.81
N ASP A 210 23.92 -1.09 3.39
CA ASP A 210 23.33 -1.10 2.05
C ASP A 210 23.13 0.33 1.54
N PRO A 211 23.71 0.72 0.38
CA PRO A 211 23.57 2.05 -0.20
C PRO A 211 22.12 2.48 -0.46
N ASP A 212 21.24 1.58 -0.91
CA ASP A 212 19.82 1.88 -1.13
C ASP A 212 19.08 2.15 0.19
N ARG A 213 19.43 1.41 1.26
CA ARG A 213 18.87 1.67 2.62
C ARG A 213 19.34 3.00 3.17
N LYS A 214 20.60 3.36 2.92
CA LYS A 214 21.16 4.67 3.28
C LYS A 214 20.40 5.81 2.58
N LEU A 215 20.09 5.64 1.30
CA LEU A 215 19.28 6.62 0.56
C LEU A 215 17.86 6.72 1.12
N ILE A 216 17.19 5.58 1.37
CA ILE A 216 15.85 5.56 1.98
C ILE A 216 15.87 6.29 3.32
N TYR A 217 16.82 5.96 4.19
CA TYR A 217 16.98 6.61 5.49
C TYR A 217 17.15 8.12 5.33
N ALA A 218 18.06 8.56 4.46
CA ALA A 218 18.34 9.98 4.24
C ALA A 218 17.12 10.73 3.68
N LEU A 219 16.38 10.17 2.71
CA LEU A 219 15.17 10.75 2.15
C LEU A 219 14.05 10.91 3.18
N TYR A 220 13.93 9.97 4.10
CA TYR A 220 12.85 9.99 5.09
C TYR A 220 13.20 10.70 6.40
N THR A 221 14.49 11.04 6.62
CA THR A 221 14.93 11.74 7.84
C THR A 221 15.45 13.16 7.62
N MET A 222 15.94 13.47 6.43
CA MET A 222 16.53 14.80 6.13
C MET A 222 15.54 15.77 5.49
N ILE A 223 14.44 15.27 4.94
CA ILE A 223 13.33 16.07 4.38
C ILE A 223 12.00 15.48 4.87
N PRO A 224 10.90 16.26 4.79
CA PRO A 224 9.57 15.74 5.14
C PRO A 224 9.22 14.48 4.34
N PRO A 225 8.82 13.38 5.01
CA PRO A 225 8.53 12.11 4.34
C PRO A 225 7.36 12.22 3.36
N VAL A 226 7.56 11.89 2.10
CA VAL A 226 6.51 11.77 1.08
C VAL A 226 6.07 10.30 0.92
N ARG A 227 5.07 10.03 0.08
CA ARG A 227 4.60 8.66 -0.17
C ARG A 227 5.66 7.85 -0.92
N SER A 228 5.77 6.56 -0.59
CA SER A 228 6.65 5.61 -1.29
C SER A 228 6.39 5.57 -2.81
N GLY A 229 5.10 5.61 -3.20
CA GLY A 229 4.69 5.64 -4.59
C GLY A 229 5.20 6.85 -5.38
N ASP A 230 5.38 8.00 -4.71
CA ASP A 230 5.88 9.22 -5.34
C ASP A 230 7.38 9.12 -5.63
N TYR A 231 8.17 8.42 -4.77
CA TYR A 231 9.60 8.16 -5.01
C TYR A 231 9.89 7.06 -6.03
N ARG A 232 8.97 6.14 -6.25
CA ARG A 232 9.18 4.93 -7.06
C ARG A 232 9.75 5.21 -8.45
N LYS A 233 9.25 6.25 -9.11
CA LYS A 233 9.61 6.66 -10.47
C LYS A 233 10.15 8.08 -10.46
N VAL A 234 11.26 8.30 -9.77
CA VAL A 234 11.99 9.55 -9.83
C VAL A 234 13.17 9.37 -10.79
N ALA A 235 13.09 10.01 -11.95
CA ALA A 235 14.19 10.02 -12.90
C ALA A 235 15.34 10.90 -12.37
N ILE A 236 16.57 10.49 -12.62
CA ILE A 236 17.76 11.31 -12.39
C ILE A 236 18.06 12.02 -13.70
N ILE A 237 18.21 13.36 -13.66
CA ILE A 237 18.60 14.16 -14.80
C ILE A 237 19.79 15.05 -14.44
N ASN A 238 20.56 15.44 -15.44
CA ASN A 238 21.61 16.45 -15.32
C ASN A 238 21.10 17.83 -15.72
N GLU A 239 21.84 18.88 -15.37
CA GLU A 239 21.54 20.22 -15.82
C GLU A 239 21.57 20.31 -17.36
N GLY A 240 20.60 21.01 -17.95
CA GLY A 240 20.45 21.11 -19.41
C GLY A 240 19.72 19.95 -20.08
N GLN A 241 19.45 18.86 -19.41
CA GLN A 241 18.61 17.79 -19.97
C GLN A 241 17.12 18.16 -20.00
N GLU A 242 16.38 17.61 -20.98
CA GLU A 242 14.95 17.82 -21.09
C GLU A 242 14.22 17.32 -19.83
N LYS A 243 13.38 18.18 -19.24
CA LYS A 243 12.60 17.86 -18.03
C LYS A 243 11.45 16.89 -18.38
N PRO A 244 11.35 15.72 -17.71
CA PRO A 244 10.27 14.78 -17.94
C PRO A 244 8.89 15.37 -17.57
N LYS A 245 7.91 15.30 -18.48
CA LYS A 245 6.54 15.81 -18.24
C LYS A 245 5.61 14.84 -17.50
N LYS A 246 5.95 13.55 -17.52
CA LYS A 246 5.08 12.46 -16.98
C LYS A 246 5.75 11.65 -15.89
N THR A 247 6.82 12.16 -15.29
CA THR A 247 7.63 11.46 -14.30
C THR A 247 8.25 12.46 -13.35
N ASN A 248 8.24 12.19 -12.05
CA ASN A 248 8.98 12.97 -11.07
C ASN A 248 10.48 12.88 -11.39
N PHE A 249 11.23 13.95 -11.17
CA PHE A 249 12.65 13.94 -11.48
C PHE A 249 13.48 14.74 -10.46
N TYR A 250 14.71 14.31 -10.32
CA TYR A 250 15.71 14.95 -9.49
C TYR A 250 16.89 15.40 -10.37
N ASN A 251 17.20 16.67 -10.34
CA ASN A 251 18.39 17.19 -11.01
C ASN A 251 19.59 17.00 -10.07
N ILE A 252 20.53 16.14 -10.49
CA ILE A 252 21.66 15.74 -9.65
C ILE A 252 22.71 16.86 -9.50
N ASP A 253 22.76 17.81 -10.43
CA ASP A 253 23.72 18.90 -10.38
C ASP A 253 23.21 20.06 -9.50
N THR A 254 21.93 20.43 -9.66
CA THR A 254 21.34 21.52 -8.88
C THR A 254 20.77 21.07 -7.52
N GLY A 255 20.48 19.78 -7.37
CA GLY A 255 19.88 19.23 -6.15
C GLY A 255 18.39 19.53 -6.02
N VAL A 256 17.71 19.93 -7.10
CA VAL A 256 16.29 20.22 -7.12
C VAL A 256 15.51 18.96 -7.45
N MET A 257 14.56 18.61 -6.57
CA MET A 257 13.56 17.58 -6.79
C MET A 257 12.27 18.21 -7.29
N THR A 258 11.75 17.75 -8.43
CA THR A 258 10.51 18.24 -9.04
C THR A 258 9.46 17.13 -9.04
N TRP A 259 8.32 17.42 -8.42
CA TRP A 259 7.15 16.54 -8.35
C TRP A 259 6.13 16.97 -9.42
N VAL A 260 5.97 16.17 -10.49
CA VAL A 260 5.01 16.39 -11.58
C VAL A 260 3.89 15.34 -11.61
N VAL A 261 4.11 14.19 -10.96
CA VAL A 261 3.14 13.09 -10.88
C VAL A 261 3.03 12.63 -9.45
N TYR A 262 1.99 13.07 -8.73
CA TYR A 262 1.70 12.67 -7.37
C TYR A 262 0.21 12.83 -7.04
N LYS A 263 -0.26 12.17 -5.97
CA LYS A 263 -1.69 11.99 -5.67
C LYS A 263 -2.47 13.30 -5.52
N THR A 264 -1.84 14.36 -5.02
CA THR A 264 -2.48 15.64 -4.71
C THR A 264 -2.02 16.77 -5.66
N LYS A 265 -1.55 16.41 -6.85
CA LYS A 265 -1.07 17.39 -7.86
C LYS A 265 -2.14 18.42 -8.22
N GLU A 266 -3.41 18.02 -8.31
CA GLU A 266 -4.52 18.93 -8.64
C GLU A 266 -4.66 20.09 -7.64
N HIS A 267 -4.23 19.91 -6.39
CA HIS A 267 -4.29 20.95 -5.37
C HIS A 267 -3.07 21.85 -5.34
N TYR A 268 -1.88 21.32 -5.70
CA TYR A 268 -0.62 22.04 -5.49
C TYR A 268 0.15 22.34 -6.78
N GLY A 269 -0.28 21.79 -7.92
CA GLY A 269 0.45 21.90 -9.20
C GLY A 269 1.80 21.18 -9.16
N ASP A 270 2.68 21.52 -10.05
CA ASP A 270 4.07 21.05 -10.01
C ASP A 270 4.78 21.68 -8.81
N THR A 271 5.55 20.90 -8.07
CA THR A 271 6.20 21.34 -6.82
C THR A 271 7.68 21.03 -6.89
N GLU A 272 8.51 22.02 -6.56
CA GLU A 272 9.96 21.89 -6.49
C GLU A 272 10.45 22.02 -5.05
N ILE A 273 11.41 21.16 -4.69
CA ILE A 273 12.04 21.17 -3.37
C ILE A 273 13.56 21.11 -3.56
N GLN A 274 14.26 22.09 -2.99
CA GLN A 274 15.72 22.05 -2.90
C GLN A 274 16.14 21.06 -1.81
N PHE A 275 16.89 20.04 -2.17
CA PHE A 275 17.41 19.08 -1.19
C PHE A 275 18.59 19.64 -0.41
N PRO A 276 18.71 19.30 0.88
CA PRO A 276 19.88 19.67 1.69
C PRO A 276 21.18 19.10 1.11
N LYS A 277 22.28 19.85 1.20
CA LYS A 277 23.61 19.43 0.67
C LYS A 277 24.03 18.02 1.09
N ARG A 278 23.73 17.64 2.34
CA ARG A 278 24.03 16.30 2.85
C ARG A 278 23.26 15.20 2.13
N LEU A 279 21.97 15.43 1.83
CA LEU A 279 21.14 14.49 1.05
C LEU A 279 21.60 14.42 -0.40
N MET A 280 21.91 15.59 -1.02
CA MET A 280 22.47 15.67 -2.38
C MET A 280 23.73 14.79 -2.50
N LYS A 281 24.63 14.88 -1.52
CA LYS A 281 25.83 14.03 -1.48
C LYS A 281 25.50 12.54 -1.42
N VAL A 282 24.58 12.14 -0.56
CA VAL A 282 24.14 10.73 -0.47
C VAL A 282 23.60 10.21 -1.80
N ILE A 283 22.76 11.01 -2.49
CA ILE A 283 22.22 10.65 -3.79
C ILE A 283 23.34 10.54 -4.83
N LYS A 284 24.22 11.53 -4.91
CA LYS A 284 25.32 11.58 -5.89
C LYS A 284 26.29 10.41 -5.70
N ASP A 285 26.67 10.12 -4.46
CA ASP A 285 27.54 8.99 -4.13
C ASP A 285 26.90 7.65 -4.53
N LEU A 286 25.61 7.47 -4.23
CA LEU A 286 24.89 6.25 -4.60
C LEU A 286 24.74 6.09 -6.11
N VAL A 287 24.23 7.11 -6.79
CA VAL A 287 24.00 7.07 -8.25
C VAL A 287 25.33 6.87 -8.99
N GLY A 288 26.39 7.58 -8.58
CA GLY A 288 27.71 7.46 -9.17
C GLY A 288 28.39 6.11 -8.93
N SER A 289 28.02 5.37 -7.87
CA SER A 289 28.53 4.03 -7.59
C SER A 289 27.84 2.91 -8.40
N ARG A 290 26.74 3.22 -9.09
CA ARG A 290 25.99 2.24 -9.89
C ARG A 290 26.59 2.10 -11.28
N PRO A 291 26.44 0.92 -11.92
CA PRO A 291 26.70 0.77 -13.36
C PRO A 291 25.92 1.80 -14.19
N GLU A 292 26.49 2.24 -15.31
CA GLU A 292 25.92 3.29 -16.15
C GLU A 292 24.44 3.08 -16.51
N GLY A 293 24.06 1.86 -16.88
CA GLY A 293 22.66 1.51 -17.19
C GLY A 293 21.67 1.58 -16.01
N GLN A 294 22.15 1.79 -14.77
CA GLN A 294 21.32 1.85 -13.56
C GLN A 294 21.24 3.25 -12.95
N GLN A 295 21.82 4.27 -13.59
CA GLN A 295 21.92 5.62 -13.05
C GLN A 295 20.69 6.50 -13.37
N GLY A 296 19.82 6.07 -14.27
CA GLY A 296 18.68 6.85 -14.75
C GLY A 296 17.52 7.02 -13.74
N TRP A 297 17.53 6.27 -12.61
CA TRP A 297 16.46 6.32 -11.61
C TRP A 297 17.00 6.46 -10.20
N MET A 298 16.29 7.20 -9.36
CA MET A 298 16.65 7.32 -7.93
C MET A 298 16.68 5.95 -7.23
N PHE A 299 15.72 5.08 -7.54
CA PHE A 299 15.69 3.68 -7.14
C PHE A 299 15.61 2.78 -8.37
N ALA A 300 16.72 2.12 -8.70
CA ALA A 300 16.82 1.24 -9.85
C ALA A 300 16.89 -0.24 -9.47
N THR A 301 16.34 -1.10 -10.33
CA THR A 301 16.61 -2.54 -10.31
C THR A 301 17.96 -2.84 -10.95
N PRO A 302 18.54 -4.06 -10.79
CA PRO A 302 19.75 -4.46 -11.50
C PRO A 302 19.66 -4.30 -13.03
N ASP A 303 18.45 -4.41 -13.59
CA ASP A 303 18.18 -4.25 -15.03
C ASP A 303 18.01 -2.77 -15.46
N GLY A 304 18.28 -1.81 -14.58
CA GLY A 304 18.17 -0.38 -14.86
C GLY A 304 16.74 0.18 -14.89
N ASN A 305 15.73 -0.60 -14.52
CA ASN A 305 14.34 -0.16 -14.43
C ASN A 305 14.01 0.45 -13.05
N PRO A 306 12.98 1.31 -12.93
CA PRO A 306 12.54 1.80 -11.63
C PRO A 306 11.99 0.66 -10.78
N VAL A 307 12.29 0.65 -9.48
CA VAL A 307 11.78 -0.37 -8.56
C VAL A 307 10.27 -0.35 -8.44
N HIS A 308 9.67 -1.50 -8.14
CA HIS A 308 8.24 -1.59 -7.87
C HIS A 308 7.88 -0.96 -6.51
N GLU A 309 6.72 -0.30 -6.42
CA GLU A 309 6.26 0.40 -5.20
C GLU A 309 6.28 -0.50 -3.95
N LYS A 310 5.75 -1.73 -4.05
CA LYS A 310 5.77 -2.69 -2.94
C LYS A 310 7.19 -3.07 -2.48
N THR A 311 8.15 -3.04 -3.40
CA THR A 311 9.57 -3.29 -3.06
C THR A 311 10.12 -2.13 -2.24
N LEU A 312 9.81 -0.89 -2.64
CA LEU A 312 10.21 0.29 -1.90
C LEU A 312 9.53 0.35 -0.53
N GLU A 313 8.23 0.07 -0.45
CA GLU A 313 7.49 -0.03 0.83
C GLU A 313 8.10 -1.08 1.77
N ARG A 314 8.43 -2.26 1.27
CA ARG A 314 9.10 -3.30 2.05
C ARG A 314 10.46 -2.83 2.56
N ARG A 315 11.26 -2.18 1.70
CA ARG A 315 12.57 -1.64 2.10
C ARG A 315 12.45 -0.54 3.16
N ILE A 316 11.43 0.33 3.08
CA ILE A 316 11.12 1.33 4.12
C ILE A 316 10.83 0.62 5.45
N GLY A 317 10.00 -0.43 5.44
CA GLY A 317 9.72 -1.23 6.63
C GLY A 317 10.98 -1.91 7.21
N GLU A 318 11.91 -2.36 6.36
CA GLU A 318 13.19 -2.94 6.79
C GLU A 318 14.13 -1.91 7.43
N VAL A 319 14.07 -0.65 6.97
CA VAL A 319 14.91 0.44 7.48
C VAL A 319 14.38 0.99 8.82
N PHE A 320 13.06 1.18 8.92
CA PHE A 320 12.46 1.91 10.03
C PHE A 320 11.64 1.04 10.99
N GLY A 321 11.37 -0.22 10.65
CA GLY A 321 10.49 -1.09 11.43
C GLY A 321 9.00 -0.71 11.35
N VAL A 322 8.65 0.33 10.58
CA VAL A 322 7.28 0.86 10.42
C VAL A 322 6.97 1.14 8.94
N SER A 323 5.70 1.28 8.60
CA SER A 323 5.30 1.63 7.23
C SER A 323 5.60 3.10 6.89
N GLY A 324 5.70 3.43 5.59
CA GLY A 324 5.85 4.82 5.15
C GLY A 324 4.70 5.75 5.57
N THR A 325 3.51 5.20 5.84
CA THR A 325 2.39 5.96 6.42
C THR A 325 2.62 6.28 7.88
N GLU A 326 3.12 5.34 8.66
CA GLU A 326 3.47 5.55 10.06
C GLU A 326 4.65 6.51 10.22
N LEU A 327 5.65 6.44 9.33
CA LEU A 327 6.73 7.44 9.28
C LEU A 327 6.21 8.86 9.11
N ARG A 328 5.31 9.07 8.13
CA ARG A 328 4.70 10.40 7.92
C ARG A 328 3.91 10.85 9.14
N ARG A 329 3.16 9.94 9.76
CA ARG A 329 2.41 10.22 10.99
C ARG A 329 3.35 10.64 12.12
N SER A 330 4.41 9.89 12.37
CA SER A 330 5.42 10.19 13.40
C SER A 330 6.10 11.53 13.15
N TYR A 331 6.48 11.83 11.90
CA TYR A 331 7.09 13.10 11.52
C TYR A 331 6.15 14.29 11.76
N ILE A 332 4.90 14.20 11.29
CA ILE A 332 3.90 15.28 11.49
C ILE A 332 3.65 15.52 12.96
N THR A 333 3.50 14.46 13.74
CA THR A 333 3.29 14.54 15.17
C THR A 333 4.49 15.20 15.88
N HIS A 334 5.71 14.84 15.48
CA HIS A 334 6.93 15.45 16.00
C HIS A 334 7.04 16.96 15.68
N ILE A 335 6.75 17.34 14.44
CA ILE A 335 6.90 18.74 13.99
C ILE A 335 5.78 19.64 14.49
N LEU A 336 4.54 19.15 14.56
CA LEU A 336 3.37 19.98 14.86
C LEU A 336 2.81 19.75 16.27
N GLY A 337 3.20 18.67 16.94
CA GLY A 337 2.60 18.27 18.23
C GLY A 337 2.71 19.34 19.30
N GLU A 338 3.88 19.96 19.49
CA GLU A 338 4.09 21.00 20.49
C GLU A 338 3.46 22.35 20.10
N GLU A 339 3.31 22.62 18.80
CA GLU A 339 2.77 23.87 18.28
C GLU A 339 1.24 23.86 18.12
N PHE A 340 0.61 22.70 18.30
CA PHE A 340 -0.85 22.56 18.27
C PHE A 340 -1.54 23.50 19.27
N LYS A 341 -0.86 23.86 20.35
CA LYS A 341 -1.35 24.78 21.39
C LYS A 341 -1.32 26.28 20.98
N LYS A 342 -0.63 26.63 19.88
CA LYS A 342 -0.46 28.04 19.44
C LYS A 342 -1.17 28.31 18.12
N SER A 343 -2.42 28.74 18.13
CA SER A 343 -3.45 28.56 17.13
C SER A 343 -3.37 29.19 15.73
N ARG A 344 -2.54 30.18 15.42
CA ARG A 344 -2.59 30.83 14.06
C ARG A 344 -1.36 30.59 13.18
N GLU A 345 -0.18 30.65 13.69
CA GLU A 345 1.06 30.33 12.95
C GLU A 345 1.08 28.84 12.58
N TRP A 346 0.49 28.01 13.41
CA TRP A 346 0.26 26.60 13.21
C TRP A 346 -0.48 26.27 11.90
N LEU A 347 -1.55 26.99 11.55
CA LEU A 347 -2.31 26.73 10.32
C LEU A 347 -1.45 26.94 9.05
N ASN A 348 -0.61 27.96 9.04
CA ASN A 348 0.26 28.24 7.90
C ASN A 348 1.37 27.19 7.79
N LYS A 349 1.98 26.82 8.91
CA LYS A 349 3.01 25.76 8.96
C LYS A 349 2.45 24.40 8.53
N ARG A 350 1.24 24.08 8.99
CA ARG A 350 0.51 22.87 8.59
C ARG A 350 0.28 22.82 7.07
N LYS A 351 -0.18 23.91 6.45
CA LYS A 351 -0.37 23.98 5.01
C LYS A 351 0.95 23.82 4.24
N ALA A 352 2.01 24.47 4.69
CA ALA A 352 3.34 24.34 4.09
C ALA A 352 3.86 22.91 4.17
N LEU A 353 3.74 22.26 5.34
CA LEU A 353 4.13 20.86 5.54
C LEU A 353 3.30 19.90 4.70
N ALA A 354 1.97 20.13 4.59
CA ALA A 354 1.10 19.36 3.72
C ALA A 354 1.60 19.39 2.27
N ARG A 355 1.99 20.57 1.78
CA ARG A 355 2.55 20.73 0.45
C ARG A 355 3.87 19.97 0.28
N GLN A 356 4.79 20.07 1.24
CA GLN A 356 6.07 19.35 1.20
C GLN A 356 5.90 17.84 1.23
N MET A 357 4.91 17.33 1.96
CA MET A 357 4.61 15.90 2.08
C MET A 357 3.64 15.39 1.01
N LEU A 358 3.19 16.24 0.09
CA LEU A 358 2.23 15.92 -0.97
C LEU A 358 0.94 15.30 -0.41
N HIS A 359 0.40 15.91 0.66
CA HIS A 359 -0.79 15.45 1.36
C HIS A 359 -1.83 16.57 1.52
N SER A 360 -3.11 16.25 1.80
CA SER A 360 -4.08 17.25 2.24
C SER A 360 -3.87 17.64 3.72
N PRO A 361 -4.20 18.88 4.12
CA PRO A 361 -4.16 19.30 5.52
C PRO A 361 -5.06 18.46 6.45
N ASP A 362 -6.17 17.92 5.95
CA ASP A 362 -7.11 17.11 6.76
C ASP A 362 -6.48 15.79 7.22
N ILE A 363 -5.73 15.14 6.35
CA ILE A 363 -4.95 13.93 6.71
C ILE A 363 -3.93 14.22 7.81
N GLN A 364 -3.33 15.43 7.81
CA GLN A 364 -2.39 15.82 8.87
C GLN A 364 -3.10 15.97 10.22
N GLU A 365 -4.31 16.51 10.23
CA GLU A 365 -5.10 16.63 11.45
C GLU A 365 -5.43 15.26 12.06
N GLU A 366 -5.81 14.30 11.21
CA GLU A 366 -6.00 12.92 11.63
C GLU A 366 -4.73 12.35 12.28
N TYR A 367 -3.57 12.59 11.68
CA TYR A 367 -2.29 12.10 12.21
C TYR A 367 -1.92 12.73 13.55
N ILE A 368 -2.16 14.03 13.70
CA ILE A 368 -1.92 14.75 14.96
C ILE A 368 -2.85 14.21 16.04
N ARG A 369 -4.15 14.10 15.77
CA ARG A 369 -5.13 13.55 16.72
C ARG A 369 -4.79 12.14 17.18
N LEU A 370 -4.23 11.31 16.30
CA LEU A 370 -3.81 9.95 16.62
C LEU A 370 -2.53 9.88 17.46
N GLY A 371 -1.66 10.89 17.33
CA GLY A 371 -0.34 10.90 17.96
C GLY A 371 -0.24 11.69 19.25
N LEU A 372 -1.00 12.77 19.38
CA LEU A 372 -0.93 13.70 20.51
C LEU A 372 -1.14 13.07 21.91
N PRO A 373 -2.14 12.20 22.14
CA PRO A 373 -2.38 11.64 23.47
C PRO A 373 -1.19 10.89 24.07
N LYS A 374 -0.28 10.42 23.20
CA LYS A 374 0.91 9.65 23.62
C LYS A 374 2.16 10.48 23.79
N LEU A 375 2.23 11.64 23.11
CA LEU A 375 3.37 12.56 23.22
C LEU A 375 3.24 13.55 24.38
N ILE A 376 1.99 13.87 24.75
CA ILE A 376 1.72 14.84 25.82
C ILE A 376 1.83 14.16 27.19
N GLY A 377 2.22 12.88 27.30
CA GLY A 377 2.28 12.15 28.55
C GLY A 377 1.00 12.37 29.36
N GLN A 378 0.26 11.37 29.68
CA GLN A 378 -0.72 11.47 30.75
C GLN A 378 0.04 11.97 31.99
N GLU A 379 0.09 13.27 32.20
CA GLU A 379 0.27 13.82 33.51
C GLU A 379 -1.07 13.58 34.21
N ASP A 380 -1.15 12.46 34.92
CA ASP A 380 -2.14 12.23 35.96
C ASP A 380 -1.98 13.22 37.11
#